data_790206504925d349f71eea6d084bf8dd
#
_entry.id   790206504925d349f71eea6d084bf8dd
#
_cell.length_a   1.000
_cell.length_b   1.000
_cell.length_c   1.000
_cell.angle_alpha   90.00
_cell.angle_beta   90.00
_cell.angle_gamma   90.00
#
_symmetry.space_group_name_H-M   'P 1'
#
loop_
_entity.id
_entity.type
_entity.pdbx_description
1 polymer ?
#
loop_
_entity_poly.entity_id
_entity_poly.type
_entity_poly.pdbx_seq_one_letter_code
_entity_poly.pdbx_strand_id
1 'polypeptide(L)'
;MFPKTVKVGAHKYKVIYPYYFIEDNELMGSSYQFDGTLKIAKLSFDGTERAKDLIKETFLHELIHATCDIYERIEISRSDDNETIVKRLSTGWFQVLKDNDLLLDKKHEMPKSVKIGGFKWKIQYPYVFRDLTSSAMQVDYHHLTIRIGCAIETGLQASNSFTKHCLINAILKCICDSLDISKIGDDNRILSSLSEGFCQVFMDNKIQKIIRG
;
A
#
# COMPACT_ATOMS: atom_id res chain seq x y z
N MET A 1 13.26 2.35 -13.48
CA MET A 1 14.37 2.84 -12.61
C MET A 1 13.74 3.42 -11.36
N PHE A 2 14.28 3.12 -10.17
CA PHE A 2 13.77 3.64 -8.90
C PHE A 2 14.14 5.12 -8.71
N PRO A 3 13.35 5.89 -7.95
CA PRO A 3 13.73 7.22 -7.54
C PRO A 3 14.95 7.16 -6.60
N LYS A 4 15.76 8.21 -6.58
CA LYS A 4 16.91 8.30 -5.65
C LYS A 4 16.46 8.41 -4.19
N THR A 5 15.27 8.91 -3.96
CA THR A 5 14.69 9.09 -2.64
C THR A 5 13.19 8.89 -2.67
N VAL A 6 12.63 8.39 -1.54
CA VAL A 6 11.19 8.31 -1.28
C VAL A 6 10.86 8.99 0.04
N LYS A 7 9.64 9.50 0.14
CA LYS A 7 9.13 10.15 1.35
C LYS A 7 8.13 9.23 2.05
N VAL A 8 8.35 8.99 3.35
CA VAL A 8 7.46 8.21 4.22
C VAL A 8 7.15 9.06 5.45
N GLY A 9 5.92 9.49 5.61
CA GLY A 9 5.56 10.48 6.61
C GLY A 9 6.34 11.78 6.39
N ALA A 10 6.98 12.28 7.43
CA ALA A 10 7.88 13.42 7.40
C ALA A 10 9.34 13.06 7.02
N HIS A 11 9.65 11.75 6.91
CA HIS A 11 11.00 11.26 6.72
C HIS A 11 11.32 11.04 5.23
N LYS A 12 12.59 11.19 4.88
CA LYS A 12 13.10 10.99 3.53
C LYS A 12 14.08 9.84 3.53
N TYR A 13 13.75 8.77 2.82
CA TYR A 13 14.60 7.60 2.67
C TYR A 13 15.38 7.67 1.37
N LYS A 14 16.69 7.38 1.44
CA LYS A 14 17.55 7.20 0.27
C LYS A 14 17.35 5.80 -0.30
N VAL A 15 17.07 5.69 -1.60
CA VAL A 15 16.97 4.40 -2.30
C VAL A 15 18.32 4.06 -2.90
N ILE A 16 18.87 2.93 -2.52
CA ILE A 16 20.15 2.42 -3.01
C ILE A 16 19.86 1.19 -3.89
N TYR A 17 19.98 1.38 -5.20
CA TYR A 17 19.81 0.34 -6.20
C TYR A 17 20.74 0.57 -7.40
N PRO A 18 21.49 -0.44 -7.86
CA PRO A 18 21.61 -1.78 -7.28
C PRO A 18 22.43 -1.78 -5.98
N TYR A 19 22.08 -2.65 -5.04
CA TYR A 19 22.86 -2.91 -3.85
C TYR A 19 23.34 -4.36 -3.81
N TYR A 20 24.48 -4.62 -3.21
CA TYR A 20 25.05 -5.95 -3.04
C TYR A 20 25.23 -6.22 -1.56
N PHE A 21 24.44 -7.15 -1.02
CA PHE A 21 24.54 -7.59 0.36
C PHE A 21 25.72 -8.55 0.48
N ILE A 22 26.82 -8.09 1.11
CA ILE A 22 28.06 -8.86 1.27
C ILE A 22 27.99 -9.75 2.51
N GLU A 23 27.36 -9.22 3.57
CA GLU A 23 27.26 -9.89 4.88
C GLU A 23 26.18 -10.97 4.91
N ASP A 24 25.13 -10.82 4.13
CA ASP A 24 24.04 -11.76 4.00
C ASP A 24 23.55 -11.74 2.55
N ASN A 25 24.02 -12.68 1.78
CA ASN A 25 23.72 -12.80 0.34
C ASN A 25 22.29 -13.31 0.06
N GLU A 26 21.55 -13.77 1.06
CA GLU A 26 20.14 -14.17 0.92
C GLU A 26 19.20 -12.97 0.99
N LEU A 27 19.66 -11.84 1.55
CA LEU A 27 18.88 -10.61 1.60
C LEU A 27 18.63 -10.03 0.21
N MET A 28 17.36 -9.80 -0.09
CA MET A 28 16.92 -9.20 -1.34
C MET A 28 16.62 -7.71 -1.22
N GLY A 29 16.36 -7.24 0.01
CA GLY A 29 16.10 -5.86 0.36
C GLY A 29 16.36 -5.61 1.83
N SER A 30 16.41 -4.34 2.20
CA SER A 30 16.40 -3.93 3.61
C SER A 30 15.94 -2.49 3.77
N SER A 31 15.19 -2.25 4.84
CA SER A 31 14.76 -0.92 5.28
C SER A 31 15.42 -0.59 6.61
N TYR A 32 16.17 0.50 6.65
CA TYR A 32 16.84 1.00 7.86
C TYR A 32 16.28 2.36 8.24
N GLN A 33 15.53 2.40 9.33
CA GLN A 33 14.92 3.64 9.83
C GLN A 33 15.97 4.63 10.35
N PHE A 34 17.02 4.13 11.02
CA PHE A 34 18.04 4.99 11.67
C PHE A 34 18.81 5.86 10.70
N ASP A 35 19.19 5.33 9.53
CA ASP A 35 19.93 6.07 8.51
C ASP A 35 19.05 6.51 7.33
N GLY A 36 17.76 6.17 7.36
CA GLY A 36 16.81 6.53 6.32
C GLY A 36 17.18 5.92 4.97
N THR A 37 17.52 4.63 4.91
CA THR A 37 17.89 3.96 3.66
C THR A 37 16.96 2.79 3.33
N LEU A 38 16.70 2.63 2.02
CA LEU A 38 16.12 1.43 1.41
C LEU A 38 17.16 0.84 0.46
N LYS A 39 17.62 -0.37 0.72
CA LYS A 39 18.61 -1.07 -0.10
C LYS A 39 17.93 -2.20 -0.85
N ILE A 40 18.16 -2.29 -2.17
CA ILE A 40 17.48 -3.27 -3.03
C ILE A 40 18.53 -4.01 -3.86
N ALA A 41 18.53 -5.35 -3.76
CA ALA A 41 19.43 -6.19 -4.53
C ALA A 41 18.97 -6.31 -5.99
N LYS A 42 19.93 -6.26 -6.92
CA LYS A 42 19.71 -6.57 -8.34
C LYS A 42 19.92 -8.06 -8.62
N LEU A 43 20.86 -8.69 -7.94
CA LEU A 43 21.24 -10.07 -8.14
C LEU A 43 20.64 -10.97 -7.04
N SER A 44 20.43 -12.23 -7.38
CA SER A 44 20.16 -13.30 -6.46
C SER A 44 21.46 -13.76 -5.76
N PHE A 45 21.36 -14.61 -4.75
CA PHE A 45 22.50 -15.16 -4.00
C PHE A 45 23.51 -15.92 -4.91
N ASP A 46 23.04 -16.48 -6.01
CA ASP A 46 23.86 -17.20 -7.01
C ASP A 46 24.49 -16.27 -8.05
N GLY A 47 24.30 -14.95 -7.93
CA GLY A 47 24.82 -13.93 -8.84
C GLY A 47 23.99 -13.73 -10.11
N THR A 48 22.85 -14.42 -10.28
CA THR A 48 21.96 -14.21 -11.43
C THR A 48 21.14 -12.93 -11.29
N GLU A 49 20.81 -12.29 -12.42
CA GLU A 49 19.96 -11.09 -12.39
C GLU A 49 18.51 -11.47 -12.11
N ARG A 50 17.93 -10.82 -11.12
CA ARG A 50 16.53 -11.05 -10.72
C ARG A 50 15.57 -10.46 -11.75
N ALA A 51 14.40 -11.09 -11.88
CA ALA A 51 13.32 -10.56 -12.72
C ALA A 51 12.91 -9.16 -12.23
N LYS A 52 12.66 -8.25 -13.18
CA LYS A 52 12.31 -6.84 -12.91
C LYS A 52 11.12 -6.69 -11.96
N ASP A 53 10.12 -7.54 -12.10
CA ASP A 53 8.94 -7.51 -11.24
C ASP A 53 9.27 -7.91 -9.79
N LEU A 54 10.14 -8.91 -9.58
CA LEU A 54 10.61 -9.29 -8.24
C LEU A 54 11.43 -8.18 -7.57
N ILE A 55 12.23 -7.46 -8.34
CA ILE A 55 12.98 -6.30 -7.83
C ILE A 55 12.02 -5.18 -7.41
N LYS A 56 10.97 -4.91 -8.21
CA LYS A 56 9.95 -3.90 -7.88
C LYS A 56 9.11 -4.32 -6.66
N GLU A 57 8.76 -5.59 -6.56
CA GLU A 57 8.05 -6.13 -5.40
C GLU A 57 8.90 -6.01 -4.13
N THR A 58 10.21 -6.31 -4.21
CA THR A 58 11.14 -6.09 -3.10
C THR A 58 11.20 -4.62 -2.68
N PHE A 59 11.29 -3.70 -3.65
CA PHE A 59 11.24 -2.27 -3.33
C PHE A 59 9.96 -1.89 -2.60
N LEU A 60 8.81 -2.40 -3.04
CA LEU A 60 7.53 -2.16 -2.38
C LEU A 60 7.48 -2.78 -0.98
N HIS A 61 8.05 -3.97 -0.81
CA HIS A 61 8.18 -4.66 0.48
C HIS A 61 8.95 -3.82 1.50
N GLU A 62 10.13 -3.32 1.13
CA GLU A 62 10.93 -2.46 2.01
C GLU A 62 10.24 -1.11 2.29
N LEU A 63 9.51 -0.59 1.33
CA LEU A 63 8.73 0.61 1.51
C LEU A 63 7.56 0.40 2.49
N ILE A 64 6.95 -0.78 2.49
CA ILE A 64 5.91 -1.16 3.45
C ILE A 64 6.50 -1.27 4.85
N HIS A 65 7.69 -1.90 5.03
CA HIS A 65 8.40 -1.88 6.31
C HIS A 65 8.57 -0.44 6.83
N ALA A 66 9.15 0.44 6.01
CA ALA A 66 9.33 1.84 6.38
C ALA A 66 8.00 2.54 6.73
N THR A 67 6.91 2.21 6.03
CA THR A 67 5.59 2.77 6.30
C THR A 67 5.04 2.25 7.64
N CYS A 68 5.15 0.97 7.91
CA CYS A 68 4.72 0.38 9.18
C CYS A 68 5.52 0.96 10.36
N ASP A 69 6.83 1.13 10.22
CA ASP A 69 7.69 1.72 11.26
C ASP A 69 7.28 3.15 11.62
N ILE A 70 6.82 3.94 10.64
CA ILE A 70 6.45 5.35 10.86
C ILE A 70 5.01 5.50 11.36
N TYR A 71 4.06 4.73 10.82
CA TYR A 71 2.63 4.93 11.08
C TYR A 71 2.08 4.05 12.18
N GLU A 72 2.58 2.84 12.37
CA GLU A 72 2.07 1.89 13.38
C GLU A 72 3.02 1.59 14.53
N ARG A 73 4.17 2.18 14.54
CA ARG A 73 5.14 2.01 15.62
C ARG A 73 5.22 0.57 16.13
N ILE A 74 5.84 -0.35 15.38
CA ILE A 74 6.55 -1.41 16.08
C ILE A 74 6.11 -2.85 15.92
N GLU A 75 4.86 -3.20 16.13
CA GLU A 75 4.56 -4.61 16.32
C GLU A 75 4.46 -5.42 15.02
N ILE A 76 4.40 -4.73 13.88
CA ILE A 76 4.26 -5.39 12.56
C ILE A 76 5.62 -5.62 11.88
N SER A 77 6.71 -4.97 12.31
CA SER A 77 7.92 -4.91 11.49
C SER A 77 9.10 -5.82 11.90
N ARG A 78 9.07 -6.57 13.01
CA ARG A 78 10.28 -7.22 13.53
C ARG A 78 10.17 -8.64 14.12
N SER A 79 9.07 -9.36 13.96
CA SER A 79 8.97 -10.79 14.27
C SER A 79 8.74 -11.60 13.00
N ASP A 80 9.00 -12.91 13.01
CA ASP A 80 8.79 -13.79 11.86
C ASP A 80 7.34 -13.74 11.34
N ASP A 81 6.37 -13.58 12.23
CA ASP A 81 4.96 -13.38 11.88
C ASP A 81 4.76 -12.07 11.11
N ASN A 82 5.52 -11.03 11.47
CA ASN A 82 5.41 -9.71 10.87
C ASN A 82 6.05 -9.66 9.48
N GLU A 83 7.14 -10.37 9.26
CA GLU A 83 7.74 -10.52 7.94
C GLU A 83 6.74 -11.19 6.98
N THR A 84 6.03 -12.20 7.46
CA THR A 84 4.95 -12.85 6.70
C THR A 84 3.82 -11.87 6.36
N ILE A 85 3.42 -11.02 7.29
CA ILE A 85 2.40 -9.99 7.07
C ILE A 85 2.87 -8.98 6.01
N VAL A 86 4.08 -8.44 6.15
CA VAL A 86 4.62 -7.47 5.19
C VAL A 86 4.77 -8.08 3.80
N LYS A 87 5.21 -9.34 3.72
CA LYS A 87 5.27 -10.09 2.46
C LYS A 87 3.89 -10.22 1.80
N ARG A 88 2.87 -10.62 2.55
CA ARG A 88 1.49 -10.70 2.03
C ARG A 88 0.97 -9.34 1.59
N LEU A 89 1.18 -8.29 2.38
CA LEU A 89 0.81 -6.93 2.02
C LEU A 89 1.51 -6.45 0.74
N SER A 90 2.81 -6.69 0.61
CA SER A 90 3.57 -6.28 -0.58
C SER A 90 3.07 -7.01 -1.83
N THR A 91 2.81 -8.31 -1.75
CA THR A 91 2.25 -9.08 -2.85
C THR A 91 0.86 -8.57 -3.25
N GLY A 92 -0.03 -8.33 -2.27
CA GLY A 92 -1.36 -7.80 -2.52
C GLY A 92 -1.33 -6.41 -3.15
N TRP A 93 -0.56 -5.49 -2.58
CA TRP A 93 -0.41 -4.15 -3.14
C TRP A 93 0.30 -4.15 -4.50
N PHE A 94 1.30 -5.00 -4.70
CA PHE A 94 1.98 -5.11 -6.00
C PHE A 94 1.00 -5.51 -7.10
N GLN A 95 0.18 -6.53 -6.86
CA GLN A 95 -0.87 -6.94 -7.78
C GLN A 95 -1.85 -5.80 -8.07
N VAL A 96 -2.35 -5.13 -7.02
CA VAL A 96 -3.31 -4.04 -7.17
C VAL A 96 -2.74 -2.86 -7.95
N LEU A 97 -1.50 -2.43 -7.64
CA LEU A 97 -0.84 -1.30 -8.31
C LEU A 97 -0.46 -1.62 -9.75
N LYS A 98 -0.16 -2.89 -10.05
CA LYS A 98 0.20 -3.34 -11.40
C LYS A 98 -1.02 -3.46 -12.31
N ASP A 99 -2.09 -4.08 -11.82
CA ASP A 99 -3.25 -4.46 -12.63
C ASP A 99 -4.29 -3.34 -12.79
N ASN A 100 -4.24 -2.33 -11.95
CA ASN A 100 -5.23 -1.24 -11.94
C ASN A 100 -4.59 0.10 -12.24
N ASP A 101 -5.37 0.98 -12.85
CA ASP A 101 -5.02 2.37 -13.01
C ASP A 101 -5.73 3.18 -11.90
N LEU A 102 -5.12 3.20 -10.71
CA LEU A 102 -5.69 3.89 -9.55
C LEU A 102 -5.53 5.41 -9.66
N LEU A 103 -4.54 5.88 -10.44
CA LEU A 103 -4.23 7.29 -10.73
C LEU A 103 -4.46 8.20 -9.51
N LEU A 104 -3.73 7.92 -8.42
CA LEU A 104 -3.88 8.59 -7.13
C LEU A 104 -3.41 10.06 -7.14
N ASP A 105 -2.99 10.59 -8.28
CA ASP A 105 -2.64 12.00 -8.36
C ASP A 105 -3.88 12.91 -8.28
N LYS A 106 -3.67 14.20 -7.93
CA LYS A 106 -4.73 15.14 -7.55
C LYS A 106 -5.76 15.43 -8.65
N LYS A 107 -5.54 15.03 -9.91
CA LYS A 107 -6.32 15.41 -11.08
C LYS A 107 -7.29 14.34 -11.59
N HIS A 108 -7.22 13.11 -11.07
CA HIS A 108 -7.96 12.01 -11.67
C HIS A 108 -9.25 11.69 -10.92
N GLU A 109 -10.25 11.29 -11.69
CA GLU A 109 -11.53 10.81 -11.19
C GLU A 109 -11.38 9.47 -10.44
N MET A 110 -12.32 9.19 -9.55
CA MET A 110 -12.41 7.92 -8.86
C MET A 110 -12.54 6.78 -9.89
N PRO A 111 -11.74 5.70 -9.81
CA PRO A 111 -11.86 4.58 -10.73
C PRO A 111 -13.23 3.90 -10.59
N LYS A 112 -13.79 3.37 -11.69
CA LYS A 112 -15.09 2.68 -11.69
C LYS A 112 -14.99 1.25 -11.15
N SER A 113 -13.81 0.66 -11.17
CA SER A 113 -13.56 -0.69 -10.66
C SER A 113 -12.09 -0.87 -10.30
N VAL A 114 -11.81 -1.86 -9.47
CA VAL A 114 -10.46 -2.29 -9.09
C VAL A 114 -10.38 -3.82 -9.07
N LYS A 115 -9.25 -4.39 -9.49
CA LYS A 115 -8.96 -5.83 -9.35
C LYS A 115 -8.17 -6.06 -8.06
N ILE A 116 -8.65 -6.94 -7.20
CA ILE A 116 -8.00 -7.31 -5.93
C ILE A 116 -8.12 -8.81 -5.77
N GLY A 117 -7.02 -9.50 -5.54
CA GLY A 117 -7.02 -10.94 -5.27
C GLY A 117 -7.65 -11.80 -6.39
N GLY A 118 -7.55 -11.36 -7.65
CA GLY A 118 -8.17 -12.04 -8.80
C GLY A 118 -9.63 -11.65 -9.06
N PHE A 119 -10.30 -10.93 -8.17
CA PHE A 119 -11.67 -10.47 -8.33
C PHE A 119 -11.74 -9.03 -8.83
N LYS A 120 -12.77 -8.73 -9.63
CA LYS A 120 -13.06 -7.37 -10.09
C LYS A 120 -14.13 -6.75 -9.19
N TRP A 121 -13.72 -5.77 -8.39
CA TRP A 121 -14.60 -5.02 -7.50
C TRP A 121 -15.16 -3.79 -8.22
N LYS A 122 -16.46 -3.56 -8.09
CA LYS A 122 -17.11 -2.33 -8.56
C LYS A 122 -16.89 -1.23 -7.53
N ILE A 123 -16.58 -0.01 -7.98
CA ILE A 123 -16.53 1.16 -7.11
C ILE A 123 -17.76 2.01 -7.34
N GLN A 124 -18.52 2.28 -6.29
CA GLN A 124 -19.67 3.18 -6.29
C GLN A 124 -19.25 4.50 -5.59
N TYR A 125 -19.02 5.50 -6.39
CA TYR A 125 -18.72 6.85 -5.95
C TYR A 125 -19.33 7.87 -6.93
N PRO A 126 -19.98 8.95 -6.45
CA PRO A 126 -20.35 9.22 -5.05
C PRO A 126 -21.46 8.29 -4.54
N TYR A 127 -21.41 7.87 -3.27
CA TYR A 127 -22.44 7.06 -2.64
C TYR A 127 -23.03 7.82 -1.44
N VAL A 128 -24.35 7.77 -1.26
CA VAL A 128 -25.06 8.35 -0.12
C VAL A 128 -25.48 7.22 0.81
N PHE A 129 -24.85 7.16 1.98
CA PHE A 129 -25.27 6.21 3.03
C PHE A 129 -26.58 6.69 3.66
N ARG A 130 -27.56 5.79 3.79
CA ARG A 130 -28.88 6.13 4.33
C ARG A 130 -28.85 6.36 5.84
N ASP A 131 -28.01 5.59 6.52
CA ASP A 131 -27.79 5.74 7.95
C ASP A 131 -26.60 6.67 8.15
N LEU A 132 -26.82 7.79 8.82
CA LEU A 132 -25.82 8.80 9.13
C LEU A 132 -24.72 8.30 10.12
N THR A 133 -24.66 7.01 10.38
CA THR A 133 -23.60 6.41 11.16
C THR A 133 -22.31 6.38 10.34
N SER A 134 -21.55 7.45 10.45
CA SER A 134 -20.08 7.59 10.37
C SER A 134 -19.27 6.78 9.34
N SER A 135 -19.84 5.96 8.48
CA SER A 135 -19.08 5.15 7.53
C SER A 135 -18.82 5.92 6.24
N ALA A 136 -17.59 6.46 6.10
CA ALA A 136 -17.17 7.09 4.86
C ALA A 136 -16.97 6.09 3.71
N MET A 137 -16.90 4.78 4.03
CA MET A 137 -16.77 3.71 3.05
C MET A 137 -17.40 2.40 3.55
N GLN A 138 -17.79 1.53 2.61
CA GLN A 138 -18.30 0.18 2.89
C GLN A 138 -17.75 -0.80 1.87
N VAL A 139 -17.36 -2.00 2.32
CA VAL A 139 -17.00 -3.14 1.47
C VAL A 139 -18.12 -4.17 1.52
N ASP A 140 -18.69 -4.47 0.37
CA ASP A 140 -19.75 -5.47 0.20
C ASP A 140 -19.18 -6.68 -0.54
N TYR A 141 -18.85 -7.72 0.22
CA TYR A 141 -18.21 -8.94 -0.28
C TYR A 141 -19.15 -9.79 -1.14
N HIS A 142 -20.43 -9.79 -0.86
CA HIS A 142 -21.39 -10.56 -1.64
C HIS A 142 -21.54 -10.04 -3.07
N HIS A 143 -21.49 -8.72 -3.23
CA HIS A 143 -21.65 -8.07 -4.53
C HIS A 143 -20.32 -7.57 -5.11
N LEU A 144 -19.20 -7.87 -4.48
CA LEU A 144 -17.86 -7.37 -4.85
C LEU A 144 -17.89 -5.86 -5.14
N THR A 145 -18.42 -5.09 -4.19
CA THR A 145 -18.65 -3.66 -4.36
C THR A 145 -18.04 -2.88 -3.22
N ILE A 146 -17.28 -1.84 -3.57
CA ILE A 146 -16.75 -0.83 -2.65
C ILE A 146 -17.60 0.43 -2.81
N ARG A 147 -18.23 0.89 -1.73
CA ARG A 147 -19.02 2.13 -1.69
C ARG A 147 -18.23 3.21 -0.96
N ILE A 148 -18.08 4.38 -1.56
CA ILE A 148 -17.35 5.51 -0.99
C ILE A 148 -18.29 6.72 -0.90
N GLY A 149 -18.43 7.26 0.31
CA GLY A 149 -19.26 8.41 0.59
C GLY A 149 -18.73 9.70 -0.04
N CYS A 150 -19.67 10.56 -0.42
CA CYS A 150 -19.36 11.90 -0.96
C CYS A 150 -19.57 13.02 0.05
N ALA A 151 -20.26 12.75 1.15
CA ALA A 151 -20.54 13.73 2.20
C ALA A 151 -20.05 13.22 3.55
N ILE A 152 -19.59 14.15 4.38
CA ILE A 152 -19.31 13.95 5.79
C ILE A 152 -20.57 14.29 6.62
N GLU A 153 -20.61 13.87 7.87
CA GLU A 153 -21.78 14.04 8.79
C GLU A 153 -22.33 15.47 8.84
N THR A 154 -21.52 16.47 8.56
CA THR A 154 -21.92 17.89 8.51
C THR A 154 -22.63 18.30 7.20
N GLY A 155 -22.85 17.38 6.26
CA GLY A 155 -23.37 17.67 4.92
C GLY A 155 -22.37 18.33 3.98
N LEU A 156 -21.12 18.54 4.42
CA LEU A 156 -20.05 19.06 3.59
C LEU A 156 -19.52 17.98 2.64
N GLN A 157 -19.20 18.38 1.42
CA GLN A 157 -18.61 17.48 0.44
C GLN A 157 -17.22 17.03 0.90
N ALA A 158 -16.97 15.73 0.88
CA ALA A 158 -15.69 15.17 1.22
C ALA A 158 -14.58 15.65 0.26
N SER A 159 -13.41 15.97 0.80
CA SER A 159 -12.28 16.37 -0.03
C SER A 159 -11.78 15.20 -0.89
N ASN A 160 -11.14 15.51 -2.03
CA ASN A 160 -10.52 14.49 -2.89
C ASN A 160 -9.47 13.64 -2.15
N SER A 161 -8.74 14.24 -1.20
CA SER A 161 -7.76 13.51 -0.40
C SER A 161 -8.43 12.51 0.52
N PHE A 162 -9.54 12.89 1.15
CA PHE A 162 -10.31 12.02 2.02
C PHE A 162 -10.94 10.86 1.25
N THR A 163 -11.54 11.11 0.09
CA THR A 163 -12.15 10.04 -0.74
C THR A 163 -11.12 9.04 -1.26
N LYS A 164 -9.91 9.50 -1.58
CA LYS A 164 -8.78 8.61 -1.94
C LYS A 164 -8.28 7.80 -0.77
N HIS A 165 -8.18 8.40 0.42
CA HIS A 165 -7.89 7.66 1.64
C HIS A 165 -8.93 6.55 1.88
N CYS A 166 -10.23 6.84 1.74
CA CYS A 166 -11.30 5.84 1.84
C CYS A 166 -11.13 4.70 0.82
N LEU A 167 -10.73 5.02 -0.43
CA LEU A 167 -10.45 4.00 -1.43
C LEU A 167 -9.27 3.11 -1.02
N ILE A 168 -8.15 3.70 -0.60
CA ILE A 168 -6.98 2.95 -0.14
C ILE A 168 -7.31 2.08 1.07
N ASN A 169 -8.11 2.59 2.02
CA ASN A 169 -8.58 1.85 3.17
C ASN A 169 -9.42 0.63 2.75
N ALA A 170 -10.39 0.80 1.86
CA ALA A 170 -11.20 -0.29 1.35
C ALA A 170 -10.37 -1.34 0.60
N ILE A 171 -9.41 -0.92 -0.22
CA ILE A 171 -8.50 -1.83 -0.93
C ILE A 171 -7.63 -2.59 0.07
N LEU A 172 -7.05 -1.92 1.06
CA LEU A 172 -6.23 -2.56 2.10
C LEU A 172 -7.05 -3.61 2.86
N LYS A 173 -8.29 -3.28 3.25
CA LYS A 173 -9.20 -4.25 3.87
C LYS A 173 -9.42 -5.48 2.99
N CYS A 174 -9.72 -5.29 1.72
CA CYS A 174 -9.90 -6.40 0.78
C CYS A 174 -8.62 -7.24 0.60
N ILE A 175 -7.43 -6.62 0.60
CA ILE A 175 -6.14 -7.32 0.55
C ILE A 175 -5.98 -8.16 1.81
N CYS A 176 -6.22 -7.58 2.99
CA CYS A 176 -6.11 -8.28 4.27
C CYS A 176 -7.03 -9.50 4.33
N ASP A 177 -8.29 -9.35 3.94
CA ASP A 177 -9.26 -10.44 3.93
C ASP A 177 -8.89 -11.52 2.88
N SER A 178 -8.40 -11.13 1.70
CA SER A 178 -8.02 -12.07 0.64
C SER A 178 -6.76 -12.87 0.97
N LEU A 179 -5.87 -12.34 1.81
CA LEU A 179 -4.59 -12.94 2.18
C LEU A 179 -4.51 -13.39 3.64
N ASP A 180 -5.66 -13.43 4.33
CA ASP A 180 -5.78 -13.86 5.73
C ASP A 180 -4.82 -13.08 6.66
N ILE A 181 -4.94 -11.73 6.63
CA ILE A 181 -4.17 -10.83 7.49
C ILE A 181 -5.11 -10.22 8.54
N SER A 182 -5.69 -11.04 9.39
CA SER A 182 -6.68 -10.64 10.41
C SER A 182 -6.12 -9.59 11.39
N LYS A 183 -4.85 -9.69 11.75
CA LYS A 183 -4.17 -8.73 12.64
C LYS A 183 -4.32 -7.26 12.19
N ILE A 184 -4.45 -7.03 10.89
CA ILE A 184 -4.65 -5.68 10.32
C ILE A 184 -6.11 -5.49 9.93
N GLY A 185 -6.70 -6.47 9.23
CA GLY A 185 -8.04 -6.37 8.65
C GLY A 185 -9.15 -6.19 9.69
N ASP A 186 -8.98 -6.79 10.88
CA ASP A 186 -9.97 -6.77 11.96
C ASP A 186 -9.78 -5.61 12.94
N ASP A 187 -8.61 -4.96 12.96
CA ASP A 187 -8.35 -3.76 13.77
C ASP A 187 -8.53 -2.49 12.93
N ASN A 188 -9.68 -1.84 13.09
CA ASN A 188 -10.00 -0.62 12.35
C ASN A 188 -9.00 0.54 12.61
N ARG A 189 -8.34 0.57 13.76
CA ARG A 189 -7.35 1.60 14.09
C ARG A 189 -6.08 1.37 13.30
N ILE A 190 -5.56 0.13 13.30
CA ILE A 190 -4.38 -0.25 12.53
C ILE A 190 -4.66 -0.08 11.02
N LEU A 191 -5.80 -0.56 10.57
CA LEU A 191 -6.22 -0.45 9.18
C LEU A 191 -6.27 1.02 8.72
N SER A 192 -6.85 1.91 9.53
CA SER A 192 -6.95 3.34 9.21
C SER A 192 -5.58 4.01 9.16
N SER A 193 -4.73 3.78 10.16
CA SER A 193 -3.40 4.36 10.25
C SER A 193 -2.50 3.91 9.09
N LEU A 194 -2.47 2.62 8.76
CA LEU A 194 -1.73 2.11 7.61
C LEU A 194 -2.28 2.64 6.28
N SER A 195 -3.61 2.78 6.17
CA SER A 195 -4.23 3.34 4.96
C SER A 195 -3.82 4.79 4.74
N GLU A 196 -3.70 5.58 5.81
CA GLU A 196 -3.18 6.96 5.76
C GLU A 196 -1.73 6.96 5.28
N GLY A 197 -0.90 6.09 5.86
CA GLY A 197 0.49 5.91 5.47
C GLY A 197 0.64 5.53 4.00
N PHE A 198 -0.08 4.51 3.54
CA PHE A 198 -0.05 4.07 2.14
C PHE A 198 -0.58 5.15 1.19
N CYS A 199 -1.65 5.86 1.56
CA CYS A 199 -2.16 6.95 0.75
C CYS A 199 -1.11 8.04 0.55
N GLN A 200 -0.45 8.49 1.64
CA GLN A 200 0.62 9.46 1.58
C GLN A 200 1.80 8.96 0.73
N VAL A 201 2.30 7.75 1.02
CA VAL A 201 3.47 7.18 0.36
C VAL A 201 3.22 6.97 -1.14
N PHE A 202 2.07 6.43 -1.52
CA PHE A 202 1.76 6.15 -2.92
C PHE A 202 1.57 7.42 -3.73
N MET A 203 0.96 8.45 -3.16
CA MET A 203 0.73 9.74 -3.82
C MET A 203 2.02 10.55 -3.94
N ASP A 204 2.74 10.75 -2.83
CA ASP A 204 3.92 11.62 -2.79
C ASP A 204 5.07 11.08 -3.66
N ASN A 205 5.21 9.76 -3.73
CA ASN A 205 6.29 9.12 -4.46
C ASN A 205 5.89 8.56 -5.84
N LYS A 206 4.62 8.71 -6.23
CA LYS A 206 4.09 8.20 -7.52
C LYS A 206 4.36 6.70 -7.70
N ILE A 207 4.22 5.92 -6.61
CA ILE A 207 4.60 4.50 -6.54
C ILE A 207 4.00 3.68 -7.67
N GLN A 208 2.74 3.92 -8.02
CA GLN A 208 2.11 3.21 -9.13
C GLN A 208 2.88 3.33 -10.45
N LYS A 209 3.43 4.50 -10.75
CA LYS A 209 4.24 4.70 -11.97
C LYS A 209 5.53 3.87 -11.94
N ILE A 210 6.13 3.71 -10.74
CA ILE A 210 7.33 2.89 -10.56
C ILE A 210 7.01 1.41 -10.79
N ILE A 211 5.91 0.92 -10.23
CA ILE A 211 5.50 -0.48 -10.34
C ILE A 211 5.11 -0.84 -11.77
N ARG A 212 4.39 0.02 -12.48
CA ARG A 212 3.93 -0.25 -13.87
C ARG A 212 4.99 0.02 -14.93
N GLY A 213 5.93 0.94 -14.71
CA GLY A 213 7.04 1.25 -15.66
C GLY A 213 8.18 0.31 -15.49
#